data_32f9498243262c7e61d467a9628e095b
#
_entry.id   32f9498243262c7e61d467a9628e095b
#
_cell.length_a   1.000
_cell.length_b   1.000
_cell.length_c   1.000
_cell.angle_alpha   90.00
_cell.angle_beta   90.00
_cell.angle_gamma   90.00
#
_symmetry.space_group_name_H-M   'P 1'
#
loop_
_entity.id
_entity.type
_entity.pdbx_description
1 polymer ?
#
loop_
_entity_poly.entity_id
_entity_poly.type
_entity_poly.pdbx_seq_one_letter_code
_entity_poly.pdbx_strand_id
1 'polypeptide(L)'
;DIHIVEGVRSFLFGPPGRGLGGGDLAAINVQRGRDHALPDYNHARELLGLSRLDSFSQITSNQELAGKLESLYGDINDVDLWIGMLCEDHVDGPVGPLLRAGIARQFAAIRDADRFYYRNYRFPAVVREALGDDLDFVDGDARPDVMLRMIRYNTGVDTSALPITSAFITASTEY
;
A
#
# COMPACT_ATOMS: atom_id res chain seq x y z
N ASP A 1 -6.90 -1.35 8.79
CA ASP A 1 -6.31 -2.57 8.18
C ASP A 1 -6.10 -3.69 9.19
N ILE A 2 -6.31 -3.43 10.47
CA ILE A 2 -6.25 -4.43 11.55
C ILE A 2 -7.45 -5.39 11.56
N HIS A 3 -8.50 -5.08 10.78
CA HIS A 3 -9.69 -5.91 10.65
C HIS A 3 -9.72 -6.62 9.31
N ILE A 4 -9.45 -7.92 9.32
CA ILE A 4 -9.57 -8.75 8.13
C ILE A 4 -10.98 -9.31 8.06
N VAL A 5 -11.74 -8.88 7.05
CA VAL A 5 -13.12 -9.32 6.88
C VAL A 5 -13.20 -10.82 6.55
N GLU A 6 -14.25 -11.47 7.02
CA GLU A 6 -14.46 -12.90 6.85
C GLU A 6 -14.45 -13.32 5.36
N GLY A 7 -14.96 -12.49 4.47
CA GLY A 7 -14.93 -12.75 3.03
C GLY A 7 -13.51 -12.93 2.47
N VAL A 8 -12.52 -12.20 2.97
CA VAL A 8 -11.12 -12.35 2.57
C VAL A 8 -10.49 -13.58 3.21
N ARG A 9 -10.78 -13.85 4.49
CA ARG A 9 -10.27 -15.03 5.20
C ARG A 9 -10.70 -16.33 4.52
N SER A 10 -11.97 -16.41 4.09
CA SER A 10 -12.58 -17.62 3.55
C SER A 10 -12.60 -17.67 2.01
N PHE A 11 -12.26 -16.58 1.31
CA PHE A 11 -12.46 -16.43 -0.13
C PHE A 11 -11.64 -17.44 -0.95
N LEU A 12 -10.37 -17.65 -0.62
CA LEU A 12 -9.48 -18.52 -1.39
C LEU A 12 -9.70 -20.02 -1.14
N PHE A 13 -10.33 -20.39 -0.03
CA PHE A 13 -10.42 -21.78 0.41
C PHE A 13 -11.85 -22.28 0.57
N GLY A 14 -12.83 -21.44 0.29
CA GLY A 14 -14.25 -21.74 0.45
C GLY A 14 -14.69 -21.82 1.91
N PRO A 15 -15.99 -21.91 2.16
CA PRO A 15 -16.52 -22.01 3.51
C PRO A 15 -16.07 -23.30 4.20
N PRO A 16 -15.83 -23.26 5.51
CA PRO A 16 -15.50 -24.46 6.30
C PRO A 16 -16.55 -25.58 6.06
N GLY A 17 -16.10 -26.78 5.77
CA GLY A 17 -16.98 -27.96 5.62
C GLY A 17 -17.20 -28.45 4.20
N ARG A 18 -16.66 -27.82 3.17
CA ARG A 18 -16.74 -28.33 1.78
C ARG A 18 -15.46 -29.02 1.26
N GLY A 19 -14.71 -29.66 2.12
CA GLY A 19 -13.65 -30.61 1.73
C GLY A 19 -12.33 -30.04 1.20
N LEU A 20 -12.25 -28.74 0.96
CA LEU A 20 -11.04 -28.03 0.59
C LEU A 20 -10.62 -27.13 1.74
N GLY A 21 -10.30 -27.72 2.88
CA GLY A 21 -9.95 -27.11 4.15
C GLY A 21 -9.77 -25.58 4.13
N GLY A 22 -10.72 -24.84 4.70
CA GLY A 22 -10.66 -23.39 4.77
C GLY A 22 -9.37 -22.96 5.47
N GLY A 23 -8.52 -22.22 4.76
CA GLY A 23 -7.32 -21.62 5.32
C GLY A 23 -7.57 -20.17 5.66
N ASP A 24 -7.06 -19.72 6.78
CA ASP A 24 -7.02 -18.29 7.13
C ASP A 24 -5.91 -17.63 6.33
N LEU A 25 -6.26 -16.76 5.37
CA LEU A 25 -5.29 -16.08 4.52
C LEU A 25 -4.29 -15.25 5.32
N ALA A 26 -4.74 -14.62 6.41
CA ALA A 26 -3.85 -13.84 7.28
C ALA A 26 -2.81 -14.74 7.97
N ALA A 27 -3.25 -15.87 8.51
CA ALA A 27 -2.34 -16.86 9.09
C ALA A 27 -1.34 -17.41 8.06
N ILE A 28 -1.80 -17.62 6.81
CA ILE A 28 -0.93 -18.05 5.72
C ILE A 28 0.11 -16.96 5.39
N ASN A 29 -0.26 -15.69 5.37
CA ASN A 29 0.68 -14.60 5.12
C ASN A 29 1.77 -14.53 6.20
N VAL A 30 1.41 -14.68 7.48
CA VAL A 30 2.38 -14.76 8.57
C VAL A 30 3.31 -15.96 8.39
N GLN A 31 2.75 -17.16 8.17
CA GLN A 31 3.52 -18.37 7.98
C GLN A 31 4.46 -18.27 6.75
N ARG A 32 3.97 -17.72 5.65
CA ARG A 32 4.79 -17.50 4.44
C ARG A 32 5.96 -16.56 4.70
N GLY A 33 5.76 -15.51 5.49
CA GLY A 33 6.85 -14.63 5.91
C GLY A 33 7.96 -15.40 6.63
N ARG A 34 7.59 -16.25 7.57
CA ARG A 34 8.53 -17.10 8.32
C ARG A 34 9.21 -18.14 7.43
N ASP A 35 8.46 -18.84 6.57
CA ASP A 35 8.99 -19.84 5.64
C ASP A 35 10.00 -19.26 4.64
N HIS A 36 9.85 -17.99 4.28
CA HIS A 36 10.77 -17.29 3.37
C HIS A 36 11.87 -16.52 4.12
N ALA A 37 11.98 -16.72 5.43
CA ALA A 37 12.96 -16.05 6.29
C ALA A 37 12.95 -14.52 6.12
N LEU A 38 11.77 -13.92 6.03
CA LEU A 38 11.65 -12.47 6.08
C LEU A 38 12.16 -11.98 7.45
N PRO A 39 12.83 -10.82 7.51
CA PRO A 39 13.26 -10.25 8.77
C PRO A 39 12.07 -9.92 9.66
N ASP A 40 12.32 -9.79 10.96
CA ASP A 40 11.35 -9.19 11.87
C ASP A 40 11.02 -7.75 11.48
N TYR A 41 9.94 -7.23 12.07
CA TYR A 41 9.46 -5.88 11.79
C TYR A 41 10.51 -4.79 12.04
N ASN A 42 11.21 -4.84 13.17
CA ASN A 42 12.20 -3.84 13.53
C ASN A 42 13.44 -3.89 12.62
N HIS A 43 13.88 -5.07 12.25
CA HIS A 43 14.98 -5.23 11.31
C HIS A 43 14.58 -4.73 9.92
N ALA A 44 13.36 -5.00 9.47
CA ALA A 44 12.86 -4.47 8.20
C ALA A 44 12.80 -2.94 8.19
N ARG A 45 12.44 -2.29 9.31
CA ARG A 45 12.50 -0.84 9.45
C ARG A 45 13.90 -0.31 9.21
N GLU A 46 14.89 -0.92 9.85
CA GLU A 46 16.30 -0.57 9.67
C GLU A 46 16.78 -0.71 8.22
N LEU A 47 16.46 -1.83 7.57
CA LEU A 47 16.80 -2.09 6.16
C LEU A 47 16.20 -1.05 5.20
N LEU A 48 15.07 -0.47 5.55
CA LEU A 48 14.41 0.59 4.78
C LEU A 48 14.76 2.00 5.24
N GLY A 49 15.70 2.15 6.19
CA GLY A 49 16.20 3.44 6.66
C GLY A 49 15.29 4.11 7.70
N LEU A 50 14.39 3.37 8.32
CA LEU A 50 13.56 3.84 9.43
C LEU A 50 14.21 3.47 10.77
N SER A 51 13.95 4.27 11.80
CA SER A 51 14.42 3.96 13.15
C SER A 51 13.73 2.70 13.70
N ARG A 52 14.47 1.90 14.49
CA ARG A 52 13.87 0.84 15.30
C ARG A 52 12.94 1.47 16.34
N LEU A 53 11.98 0.70 16.78
CA LEU A 53 11.06 1.06 17.85
C LEU A 53 11.41 0.26 19.10
N ASP A 54 11.23 0.88 20.27
CA ASP A 54 11.62 0.28 21.56
C ASP A 54 10.41 -0.27 22.33
N SER A 55 9.18 0.03 21.87
CA SER A 55 7.96 -0.38 22.53
C SER A 55 6.81 -0.56 21.55
N PHE A 56 5.86 -1.42 21.89
CA PHE A 56 4.66 -1.68 21.09
C PHE A 56 3.76 -0.44 20.91
N SER A 57 3.78 0.48 21.89
CA SER A 57 3.04 1.75 21.81
C SER A 57 3.61 2.73 20.78
N GLN A 58 4.81 2.47 20.27
CA GLN A 58 5.39 3.24 19.15
C GLN A 58 4.97 2.69 17.78
N ILE A 59 4.45 1.46 17.70
CA ILE A 59 3.90 0.90 16.46
C ILE A 59 2.57 1.58 16.13
N THR A 60 1.73 1.78 17.13
CA THR A 60 0.38 2.32 16.97
C THR A 60 -0.04 3.14 18.18
N SER A 61 -0.83 4.18 17.93
CA SER A 61 -1.46 5.00 18.98
C SER A 61 -2.62 4.28 19.68
N ASN A 62 -3.13 3.19 19.07
CA ASN A 62 -4.18 2.36 19.66
C ASN A 62 -3.62 1.49 20.78
N GLN A 63 -3.84 1.91 22.03
CA GLN A 63 -3.31 1.23 23.22
C GLN A 63 -3.83 -0.20 23.40
N GLU A 64 -5.07 -0.49 22.98
CA GLU A 64 -5.61 -1.85 23.03
C GLU A 64 -4.86 -2.77 22.06
N LEU A 65 -4.59 -2.29 20.84
CA LEU A 65 -3.82 -3.01 19.83
C LEU A 65 -2.37 -3.20 20.27
N ALA A 66 -1.73 -2.17 20.81
CA ALA A 66 -0.37 -2.25 21.34
C ALA A 66 -0.27 -3.32 22.46
N GLY A 67 -1.23 -3.33 23.40
CA GLY A 67 -1.28 -4.32 24.46
C GLY A 67 -1.52 -5.76 23.95
N LYS A 68 -2.30 -5.92 22.88
CA LYS A 68 -2.48 -7.24 22.23
C LYS A 68 -1.18 -7.71 21.58
N LEU A 69 -0.46 -6.83 20.88
CA LEU A 69 0.83 -7.15 20.28
C LEU A 69 1.86 -7.56 21.36
N GLU A 70 1.93 -6.79 22.45
CA GLU A 70 2.81 -7.11 23.58
C GLU A 70 2.48 -8.45 24.21
N SER A 71 1.20 -8.75 24.42
CA SER A 71 0.75 -10.03 24.95
C SER A 71 1.08 -11.22 24.04
N LEU A 72 1.06 -11.02 22.71
CA LEU A 72 1.32 -12.08 21.74
C LEU A 72 2.80 -12.34 21.51
N TYR A 73 3.60 -11.28 21.43
CA TYR A 73 5.01 -11.39 21.04
C TYR A 73 5.98 -11.30 22.21
N GLY A 74 5.64 -10.57 23.26
CA GLY A 74 6.52 -10.36 24.42
C GLY A 74 7.71 -9.45 24.15
N ASP A 75 8.39 -9.59 23.01
CA ASP A 75 9.48 -8.73 22.55
C ASP A 75 9.10 -8.06 21.22
N ILE A 76 9.35 -6.77 21.11
CA ILE A 76 9.08 -6.00 19.89
C ILE A 76 9.91 -6.47 18.69
N ASN A 77 11.06 -7.10 18.96
CA ASN A 77 11.94 -7.64 17.93
C ASN A 77 11.48 -9.01 17.41
N ASP A 78 10.46 -9.62 18.02
CA ASP A 78 9.86 -10.87 17.55
C ASP A 78 8.62 -10.62 16.68
N VAL A 79 8.21 -9.35 16.49
CA VAL A 79 7.03 -9.02 15.69
C VAL A 79 7.24 -9.40 14.23
N ASP A 80 6.34 -10.23 13.69
CA ASP A 80 6.36 -10.58 12.28
C ASP A 80 6.22 -9.31 11.42
N LEU A 81 7.03 -9.23 10.35
CA LEU A 81 7.03 -8.09 9.42
C LEU A 81 5.64 -7.72 8.96
N TRP A 82 4.87 -8.71 8.50
CA TRP A 82 3.53 -8.48 7.96
C TRP A 82 2.56 -7.91 9.00
N ILE A 83 2.62 -8.41 10.24
CA ILE A 83 1.79 -7.93 11.34
C ILE A 83 2.19 -6.51 11.74
N GLY A 84 3.49 -6.26 11.94
CA GLY A 84 3.97 -4.95 12.35
C GLY A 84 3.59 -3.85 11.36
N MET A 85 3.81 -4.07 10.06
CA MET A 85 3.49 -3.06 9.03
C MET A 85 1.99 -2.78 8.87
N LEU A 86 1.10 -3.75 9.19
CA LEU A 86 -0.35 -3.53 9.16
C LEU A 86 -0.87 -2.83 10.41
N CYS A 87 -0.15 -2.95 11.53
CA CYS A 87 -0.53 -2.32 12.79
C CYS A 87 -0.04 -0.88 12.94
N GLU A 88 0.87 -0.41 12.06
CA GLU A 88 1.33 0.98 12.07
C GLU A 88 0.18 1.97 11.86
N ASP A 89 0.21 3.08 12.57
CA ASP A 89 -0.67 4.21 12.26
C ASP A 89 -0.37 4.75 10.87
N HIS A 90 -1.41 5.16 10.17
CA HIS A 90 -1.27 5.79 8.86
C HIS A 90 -0.79 7.23 9.01
N VAL A 91 0.23 7.61 8.24
CA VAL A 91 0.77 8.96 8.22
C VAL A 91 0.83 9.46 6.78
N ASP A 92 0.10 10.51 6.49
CA ASP A 92 0.03 11.15 5.17
C ASP A 92 -0.31 10.18 4.02
N GLY A 93 -1.15 9.18 4.27
CA GLY A 93 -1.53 8.22 3.23
C GLY A 93 -2.28 7.01 3.76
N PRO A 94 -2.58 6.04 2.89
CA PRO A 94 -3.42 4.89 3.23
C PRO A 94 -2.66 3.74 3.92
N VAL A 95 -1.39 3.91 4.23
CA VAL A 95 -0.53 2.87 4.83
C VAL A 95 0.46 3.47 5.83
N GLY A 96 0.98 2.64 6.73
CA GLY A 96 1.99 3.04 7.70
C GLY A 96 3.38 3.28 7.09
N PRO A 97 4.31 3.82 7.89
CA PRO A 97 5.65 4.23 7.44
C PRO A 97 6.47 3.13 6.79
N LEU A 98 6.47 1.92 7.35
CA LEU A 98 7.28 0.81 6.83
C LEU A 98 6.79 0.34 5.46
N LEU A 99 5.48 0.12 5.33
CA LEU A 99 4.88 -0.30 4.07
C LEU A 99 5.05 0.79 3.00
N ARG A 100 4.88 2.06 3.37
CA ARG A 100 5.12 3.22 2.49
C ARG A 100 6.57 3.25 1.99
N ALA A 101 7.55 3.07 2.87
CA ALA A 101 8.97 3.08 2.49
C ALA A 101 9.29 1.93 1.52
N GLY A 102 8.80 0.73 1.79
CA GLY A 102 8.99 -0.44 0.93
C GLY A 102 8.38 -0.25 -0.45
N ILE A 103 7.12 0.16 -0.53
CA ILE A 103 6.41 0.42 -1.78
C ILE A 103 7.11 1.54 -2.57
N ALA A 104 7.41 2.67 -1.94
CA ALA A 104 8.05 3.81 -2.61
C ALA A 104 9.41 3.41 -3.22
N ARG A 105 10.25 2.69 -2.45
CA ARG A 105 11.55 2.19 -2.92
C ARG A 105 11.40 1.24 -4.10
N GLN A 106 10.47 0.29 -4.00
CA GLN A 106 10.25 -0.71 -5.05
C GLN A 106 9.73 -0.07 -6.34
N PHE A 107 8.73 0.81 -6.24
CA PHE A 107 8.19 1.48 -7.42
C PHE A 107 9.21 2.45 -8.07
N ALA A 108 10.01 3.14 -7.27
CA ALA A 108 11.09 3.96 -7.82
C ALA A 108 12.11 3.09 -8.59
N ALA A 109 12.51 1.96 -8.03
CA ALA A 109 13.44 1.05 -8.69
C ALA A 109 12.87 0.46 -10.00
N ILE A 110 11.62 0.04 -10.01
CA ILE A 110 10.93 -0.47 -11.21
C ILE A 110 10.84 0.64 -12.27
N ARG A 111 10.39 1.82 -11.88
CA ARG A 111 10.30 2.97 -12.78
C ARG A 111 11.63 3.29 -13.44
N ASP A 112 12.70 3.35 -12.65
CA ASP A 112 14.01 3.78 -13.13
C ASP A 112 14.71 2.67 -13.96
N ALA A 113 14.40 1.41 -13.70
CA ALA A 113 14.92 0.26 -14.47
C ALA A 113 14.16 0.01 -15.78
N ASP A 114 12.91 0.45 -15.90
CA ASP A 114 12.11 0.25 -17.09
C ASP A 114 12.45 1.27 -18.17
N ARG A 115 13.19 0.81 -19.20
CA ARG A 115 13.53 1.66 -20.35
C ARG A 115 12.32 2.12 -21.16
N PHE A 116 11.18 1.44 -21.03
CA PHE A 116 9.94 1.79 -21.72
C PHE A 116 8.98 2.62 -20.84
N TYR A 117 9.39 2.88 -19.60
CA TYR A 117 8.60 3.81 -18.79
C TYR A 117 8.49 5.16 -19.52
N TYR A 118 7.30 5.67 -19.62
CA TYR A 118 7.00 6.82 -20.50
C TYR A 118 7.91 8.04 -20.28
N ARG A 119 8.40 8.29 -19.07
CA ARG A 119 9.37 9.37 -18.80
C ARG A 119 10.78 9.06 -19.25
N ASN A 120 11.14 7.79 -19.33
CA ASN A 120 12.45 7.33 -19.77
C ASN A 120 12.50 7.14 -21.30
N TYR A 121 11.34 6.97 -21.93
CA TYR A 121 11.22 6.68 -23.34
C TYR A 121 11.06 7.97 -24.16
N ARG A 122 11.95 8.16 -25.14
CA ARG A 122 11.82 9.27 -26.09
C ARG A 122 10.90 8.88 -27.23
N PHE A 123 9.65 9.31 -27.15
CA PHE A 123 8.69 9.11 -28.22
C PHE A 123 9.14 9.81 -29.51
N PRO A 124 9.02 9.16 -30.69
CA PRO A 124 9.20 9.84 -31.98
C PRO A 124 8.31 11.07 -32.10
N ALA A 125 8.76 12.08 -32.85
CA ALA A 125 8.03 13.35 -32.99
C ALA A 125 6.58 13.12 -33.45
N VAL A 126 6.38 12.22 -34.41
CA VAL A 126 5.04 11.89 -34.96
C VAL A 126 4.11 11.32 -33.87
N VAL A 127 4.63 10.55 -32.92
CA VAL A 127 3.84 10.01 -31.82
C VAL A 127 3.49 11.11 -30.82
N ARG A 128 4.44 11.99 -30.52
CA ARG A 128 4.19 13.14 -29.64
C ARG A 128 3.15 14.09 -30.22
N GLU A 129 3.23 14.35 -31.52
CA GLU A 129 2.25 15.18 -32.21
C GLU A 129 0.84 14.56 -32.22
N ALA A 130 0.76 13.22 -32.42
CA ALA A 130 -0.51 12.50 -32.42
C ALA A 130 -1.16 12.41 -31.04
N LEU A 131 -0.35 12.29 -29.97
CA LEU A 131 -0.83 12.22 -28.59
C LEU A 131 -1.10 13.61 -27.98
N GLY A 132 -0.46 14.67 -28.54
CA GLY A 132 -0.71 16.05 -28.14
C GLY A 132 -0.74 16.24 -26.63
N ASP A 133 -1.78 16.90 -26.16
CA ASP A 133 -2.00 17.20 -24.74
C ASP A 133 -2.13 15.96 -23.85
N ASP A 134 -2.38 14.78 -24.41
CA ASP A 134 -2.43 13.53 -23.64
C ASP A 134 -1.04 13.12 -23.12
N LEU A 135 0.02 13.64 -23.72
CA LEU A 135 1.39 13.51 -23.20
C LEU A 135 1.75 14.55 -22.12
N ASP A 136 0.97 15.57 -21.91
CA ASP A 136 1.24 16.59 -20.90
C ASP A 136 1.22 16.02 -19.46
N PHE A 137 0.58 14.88 -19.24
CA PHE A 137 0.75 14.15 -17.97
C PHE A 137 2.12 13.47 -17.86
N VAL A 138 2.87 13.39 -18.96
CA VAL A 138 4.21 12.80 -19.06
C VAL A 138 5.29 13.79 -18.61
N ASP A 139 5.15 15.05 -18.95
CA ASP A 139 6.17 16.09 -18.75
C ASP A 139 5.88 16.98 -17.53
N GLY A 140 4.69 16.91 -16.99
CA GLY A 140 4.25 17.80 -15.93
C GLY A 140 4.31 17.20 -14.53
N ASP A 141 4.34 18.08 -13.57
CA ASP A 141 3.86 17.78 -12.24
C ASP A 141 2.51 17.07 -12.37
N ALA A 142 2.38 15.92 -11.71
CA ALA A 142 1.18 15.10 -11.77
C ALA A 142 -0.05 16.00 -11.66
N ARG A 143 -0.69 16.29 -12.80
CA ARG A 143 -1.90 17.11 -12.77
C ARG A 143 -2.92 16.32 -11.98
N PRO A 144 -3.42 16.85 -10.87
CA PRO A 144 -4.33 16.11 -9.98
C PRO A 144 -5.62 15.69 -10.70
N ASP A 145 -5.86 16.21 -11.89
CA ASP A 145 -7.06 16.00 -12.68
C ASP A 145 -6.99 14.86 -13.71
N VAL A 146 -5.84 14.18 -13.90
CA VAL A 146 -5.71 13.13 -14.92
C VAL A 146 -6.75 12.03 -14.73
N MET A 147 -6.92 11.54 -13.51
CA MET A 147 -7.93 10.52 -13.21
C MET A 147 -9.36 11.06 -13.44
N LEU A 148 -9.63 12.29 -13.07
CA LEU A 148 -10.92 12.94 -13.31
C LEU A 148 -11.20 13.10 -14.82
N ARG A 149 -10.18 13.44 -15.62
CA ARG A 149 -10.28 13.48 -17.08
C ARG A 149 -10.60 12.10 -17.66
N MET A 150 -9.92 11.05 -17.18
CA MET A 150 -10.20 9.67 -17.57
C MET A 150 -11.63 9.24 -17.23
N ILE A 151 -12.10 9.57 -16.02
CA ILE A 151 -13.48 9.30 -15.61
C ILE A 151 -14.46 10.02 -16.54
N ARG A 152 -14.26 11.31 -16.77
CA ARG A 152 -15.12 12.10 -17.66
C ARG A 152 -15.15 11.54 -19.08
N TYR A 153 -13.99 11.20 -19.63
CA TYR A 153 -13.89 10.66 -20.99
C TYR A 153 -14.63 9.33 -21.15
N ASN A 154 -14.52 8.44 -20.16
CA ASN A 154 -15.08 7.09 -20.23
C ASN A 154 -16.53 6.99 -19.77
N THR A 155 -17.03 7.91 -18.95
CA THR A 155 -18.35 7.80 -18.32
C THR A 155 -19.31 8.93 -18.68
N GLY A 156 -18.82 10.03 -19.24
CA GLY A 156 -19.61 11.24 -19.48
C GLY A 156 -20.03 11.99 -18.18
N VAL A 157 -19.54 11.58 -17.00
CA VAL A 157 -19.81 12.27 -15.73
C VAL A 157 -19.14 13.63 -15.75
N ASP A 158 -19.90 14.67 -15.35
CA ASP A 158 -19.33 15.99 -15.13
C ASP A 158 -18.51 16.00 -13.83
N THR A 159 -17.20 15.89 -14.00
CA THR A 159 -16.25 15.87 -12.88
C THR A 159 -16.08 17.23 -12.21
N SER A 160 -16.59 18.32 -12.79
CA SER A 160 -16.54 19.65 -12.17
C SER A 160 -17.46 19.76 -10.95
N ALA A 161 -18.47 18.91 -10.89
CA ALA A 161 -19.41 18.83 -9.76
C ALA A 161 -18.90 17.94 -8.61
N LEU A 162 -17.77 17.24 -8.80
CA LEU A 162 -17.22 16.39 -7.76
C LEU A 162 -16.40 17.23 -6.75
N PRO A 163 -16.59 17.04 -5.44
CA PRO A 163 -15.87 17.78 -4.42
C PRO A 163 -14.42 17.30 -4.24
N ILE A 164 -13.84 16.67 -5.26
CA ILE A 164 -12.50 16.10 -5.24
C ILE A 164 -11.65 16.79 -6.31
N THR A 165 -10.51 17.29 -5.91
CA THR A 165 -9.50 17.84 -6.81
C THR A 165 -8.53 16.78 -7.33
N SER A 166 -8.50 15.61 -6.68
CA SER A 166 -7.71 14.45 -7.07
C SER A 166 -8.37 13.16 -6.59
N ALA A 167 -8.38 12.14 -7.42
CA ALA A 167 -8.87 10.81 -7.05
C ALA A 167 -7.97 10.10 -6.00
N PHE A 168 -6.79 10.64 -5.73
CA PHE A 168 -5.82 10.09 -4.78
C PHE A 168 -5.75 10.86 -3.46
N ILE A 169 -6.45 11.99 -3.35
CA ILE A 169 -6.57 12.72 -2.09
C ILE A 169 -7.87 12.26 -1.44
N THR A 170 -7.77 11.40 -0.46
CA THR A 170 -8.87 11.14 0.46
C THR A 170 -9.05 12.41 1.30
N ALA A 171 -10.25 12.98 1.31
CA ALA A 171 -10.60 13.92 2.36
C ALA A 171 -10.33 13.21 3.70
N SER A 172 -9.60 13.87 4.60
CA SER A 172 -9.45 13.40 5.97
C SER A 172 -10.84 13.38 6.61
N THR A 173 -11.54 12.28 6.45
CA THR A 173 -12.71 11.98 7.26
C THR A 173 -12.17 11.48 8.58
N GLU A 174 -12.30 12.33 9.60
CA GLU A 174 -12.26 11.90 10.98
C GLU A 174 -13.25 10.74 11.14
N TYR A 175 -12.75 9.56 11.45
CA TYR A 175 -13.53 8.44 11.95
C TYR A 175 -13.25 8.29 13.45
#